data_0908fdbf75ce1a7f2353742f01cc75de
#
_entry.id   0908fdbf75ce1a7f2353742f01cc75de
#
_cell.length_a   1.000
_cell.length_b   1.000
_cell.length_c   1.000
_cell.angle_alpha   90.00
_cell.angle_beta   90.00
_cell.angle_gamma   90.00
#
_symmetry.space_group_name_H-M   'P 1'
#
loop_
_entity.id
_entity.type
_entity.pdbx_description
1 polymer ?
#
loop_
_entity_poly.entity_id
_entity_poly.type
_entity_poly.pdbx_seq_one_letter_code
_entity_poly.pdbx_strand_id
1 'polypeptide(L)'
;PGQAPGSEDAEFRKASFVTPRAIIKGSSARLPHLALNEHLTMEVARRSGMPAARTLVSEDGLALVVERFDTDAQGHPVLGVEDFCSLLALRPAEKYDTTWERIAQSLRSYVPAAQRAKQLETLLQIVVLNYVVRNADCHSKNVALIYGDAGDVRLAPVYDVVTTVAYTGFR
;
A
#
# COMPACT_ATOMS: atom_id res chain seq x y z
N PRO A 1 -12.85 24.81 30.73
CA PRO A 1 -11.79 25.01 29.81
C PRO A 1 -11.49 23.68 29.12
N GLY A 2 -11.95 23.59 27.85
CA GLY A 2 -11.86 22.38 27.04
C GLY A 2 -10.42 22.22 26.53
N GLN A 3 -9.88 21.01 26.68
CA GLN A 3 -8.68 20.60 25.97
C GLN A 3 -9.03 20.44 24.48
N ALA A 4 -8.21 21.06 23.62
CA ALA A 4 -8.36 20.93 22.18
C ALA A 4 -8.06 19.48 21.76
N PRO A 5 -8.86 18.86 20.85
CA PRO A 5 -8.52 17.58 20.26
C PRO A 5 -7.47 17.84 19.18
N GLY A 6 -6.20 17.56 19.45
CA GLY A 6 -5.14 17.85 18.47
C GLY A 6 -3.77 17.27 18.71
N SER A 7 -3.49 16.64 19.85
CA SER A 7 -2.12 16.20 20.15
C SER A 7 -1.83 14.71 20.00
N GLU A 8 -2.86 13.85 19.94
CA GLU A 8 -2.65 12.39 19.83
C GLU A 8 -2.53 11.89 18.37
N ASP A 9 -3.19 12.54 17.43
CA ASP A 9 -3.16 12.14 16.02
C ASP A 9 -1.83 12.47 15.31
N ALA A 10 -1.08 13.43 15.79
CA ALA A 10 0.18 13.83 15.15
C ALA A 10 1.32 12.80 15.33
N GLU A 11 1.29 12.02 16.41
CA GLU A 11 2.32 10.99 16.70
C GLU A 11 2.15 9.69 15.90
N PHE A 12 0.97 9.43 15.32
CA PHE A 12 0.72 8.25 14.47
C PHE A 12 1.08 8.44 13.00
N ARG A 13 1.42 9.65 12.57
CA ARG A 13 1.82 9.87 11.18
C ARG A 13 3.22 9.29 10.96
N LYS A 14 3.31 8.25 10.12
CA LYS A 14 4.57 7.80 9.52
C LYS A 14 5.21 9.03 8.88
N ALA A 15 6.40 9.42 9.31
CA ALA A 15 7.16 10.46 8.62
C ALA A 15 7.49 9.90 7.23
N SER A 16 6.88 10.45 6.18
CA SER A 16 7.17 10.05 4.81
C SER A 16 7.60 11.27 3.99
N PHE A 17 8.62 11.07 3.20
CA PHE A 17 9.14 12.06 2.27
C PHE A 17 9.08 11.49 0.85
N VAL A 18 8.46 12.22 -0.07
CA VAL A 18 8.28 11.80 -1.47
C VAL A 18 9.29 12.51 -2.34
N THR A 19 10.03 11.74 -3.11
CA THR A 19 10.94 12.20 -4.16
C THR A 19 10.38 11.81 -5.54
N PRO A 20 10.95 12.31 -6.65
CA PRO A 20 10.55 11.88 -7.99
C PRO A 20 10.61 10.36 -8.20
N ARG A 21 11.54 9.63 -7.57
CA ARG A 21 11.77 8.20 -7.81
C ARG A 21 11.45 7.29 -6.63
N ALA A 22 11.26 7.84 -5.44
CA ALA A 22 11.09 7.03 -4.22
C ALA A 22 10.24 7.72 -3.17
N ILE A 23 9.65 6.91 -2.31
CA ILE A 23 9.02 7.32 -1.07
C ILE A 23 9.92 6.84 0.07
N ILE A 24 10.34 7.75 0.94
CA ILE A 24 11.16 7.43 2.11
C ILE A 24 10.24 7.44 3.34
N LYS A 25 10.26 6.35 4.10
CA LYS A 25 9.45 6.18 5.31
C LYS A 25 10.38 5.94 6.50
N GLY A 26 10.12 6.59 7.62
CA GLY A 26 10.86 6.39 8.89
C GLY A 26 10.12 5.51 9.88
N SER A 27 10.86 4.77 10.69
CA SER A 27 10.34 4.14 11.92
C SER A 27 10.09 5.19 12.99
N SER A 28 9.19 4.93 13.92
CA SER A 28 8.90 5.81 15.06
C SER A 28 9.09 5.07 16.38
N ALA A 29 9.16 5.82 17.49
CA ALA A 29 9.27 5.22 18.82
C ALA A 29 8.05 4.34 19.17
N ARG A 30 6.87 4.64 18.63
CA ARG A 30 5.64 3.82 18.79
C ARG A 30 5.62 2.58 17.91
N LEU A 31 6.26 2.65 16.74
CA LEU A 31 6.36 1.56 15.77
C LEU A 31 7.85 1.31 15.49
N PRO A 32 8.58 0.74 16.46
CA PRO A 32 10.00 0.47 16.29
C PRO A 32 10.21 -0.54 15.17
N HIS A 33 11.27 -0.35 14.39
CA HIS A 33 11.64 -1.22 13.26
C HIS A 33 10.56 -1.37 12.18
N LEU A 34 9.61 -0.42 12.06
CA LEU A 34 8.56 -0.47 11.04
C LEU A 34 9.13 -0.55 9.62
N ALA A 35 10.22 0.18 9.35
CA ALA A 35 10.92 0.16 8.07
C ALA A 35 11.41 -1.25 7.71
N LEU A 36 12.04 -1.94 8.65
CA LEU A 36 12.49 -3.33 8.48
C LEU A 36 11.32 -4.30 8.33
N ASN A 37 10.26 -4.13 9.12
CA ASN A 37 9.04 -4.93 9.04
C ASN A 37 8.41 -4.83 7.64
N GLU A 38 8.19 -3.62 7.13
CA GLU A 38 7.64 -3.40 5.79
C GLU A 38 8.57 -3.99 4.71
N HIS A 39 9.88 -3.81 4.81
CA HIS A 39 10.84 -4.40 3.89
C HIS A 39 10.73 -5.93 3.84
N LEU A 40 10.72 -6.59 4.98
CA LEU A 40 10.65 -8.05 5.07
C LEU A 40 9.33 -8.60 4.52
N THR A 41 8.19 -7.97 4.80
CA THR A 41 6.89 -8.39 4.26
C THR A 41 6.78 -8.15 2.76
N MET A 42 7.38 -7.07 2.23
CA MET A 42 7.50 -6.84 0.80
C MET A 42 8.43 -7.87 0.13
N GLU A 43 9.50 -8.35 0.81
CA GLU A 43 10.32 -9.47 0.34
C GLU A 43 9.52 -10.78 0.28
N VAL A 44 8.65 -11.04 1.25
CA VAL A 44 7.74 -12.21 1.21
C VAL A 44 6.86 -12.15 -0.03
N ALA A 45 6.25 -10.99 -0.33
CA ALA A 45 5.45 -10.81 -1.55
C ALA A 45 6.25 -11.13 -2.81
N ARG A 46 7.45 -10.57 -2.97
CA ARG A 46 8.31 -10.81 -4.14
C ARG A 46 8.72 -12.27 -4.27
N ARG A 47 9.15 -12.91 -3.19
CA ARG A 47 9.54 -14.34 -3.18
C ARG A 47 8.37 -15.28 -3.43
N SER A 48 7.15 -14.84 -3.18
CA SER A 48 5.92 -15.56 -3.54
C SER A 48 5.52 -15.35 -5.01
N GLY A 49 6.32 -14.65 -5.81
CA GLY A 49 6.07 -14.40 -7.23
C GLY A 49 5.08 -13.26 -7.50
N MET A 50 4.70 -12.48 -6.48
CA MET A 50 3.80 -11.35 -6.66
C MET A 50 4.57 -10.11 -7.15
N PRO A 51 4.02 -9.33 -8.08
CA PRO A 51 4.53 -7.99 -8.35
C PRO A 51 4.45 -7.14 -7.08
N ALA A 52 5.58 -6.64 -6.61
CA ALA A 52 5.64 -5.79 -5.43
C ALA A 52 6.66 -4.67 -5.62
N ALA A 53 6.39 -3.50 -5.06
CA ALA A 53 7.28 -2.36 -5.11
C ALA A 53 8.66 -2.74 -4.53
N ARG A 54 9.73 -2.26 -5.15
CA ARG A 54 11.09 -2.50 -4.67
C ARG A 54 11.34 -1.67 -3.43
N THR A 55 11.98 -2.29 -2.45
CA THR A 55 12.28 -1.64 -1.18
C THR A 55 13.73 -1.85 -0.81
N LEU A 56 14.33 -0.81 -0.21
CA LEU A 56 15.64 -0.86 0.43
C LEU A 56 15.47 -0.36 1.87
N VAL A 57 16.22 -0.93 2.78
CA VAL A 57 16.23 -0.48 4.18
C VAL A 57 17.62 0.08 4.50
N SER A 58 17.68 1.13 5.31
CA SER A 58 18.95 1.71 5.79
C SER A 58 19.72 0.70 6.66
N GLU A 59 21.04 0.88 6.77
CA GLU A 59 21.91 -0.02 7.56
C GLU A 59 21.47 -0.14 9.02
N ASP A 60 20.94 0.93 9.58
CA ASP A 60 20.40 0.97 10.96
C ASP A 60 18.97 0.42 11.09
N GLY A 61 18.32 0.07 9.96
CA GLY A 61 16.95 -0.45 9.93
C GLY A 61 15.85 0.57 10.22
N LEU A 62 16.18 1.88 10.31
CA LEU A 62 15.25 2.92 10.73
C LEU A 62 14.51 3.59 9.57
N ALA A 63 15.07 3.55 8.37
CA ALA A 63 14.46 4.13 7.17
C ALA A 63 14.22 3.08 6.08
N LEU A 64 13.08 3.22 5.40
CA LEU A 64 12.69 2.44 4.23
C LEU A 64 12.64 3.34 3.03
N VAL A 65 13.25 2.92 1.94
CA VAL A 65 13.11 3.52 0.62
C VAL A 65 12.24 2.61 -0.21
N VAL A 66 11.10 3.10 -0.68
CA VAL A 66 10.20 2.40 -1.61
C VAL A 66 10.35 3.03 -2.97
N GLU A 67 10.82 2.26 -3.97
CA GLU A 67 10.89 2.74 -5.34
C GLU A 67 9.49 2.96 -5.90
N ARG A 68 9.29 4.10 -6.55
CA ARG A 68 8.04 4.40 -7.24
C ARG A 68 7.95 3.56 -8.51
N PHE A 69 6.81 2.89 -8.70
CA PHE A 69 6.52 2.06 -9.86
C PHE A 69 5.75 2.81 -10.97
N ASP A 70 5.40 4.06 -10.71
CA ASP A 70 4.63 4.93 -11.59
C ASP A 70 5.50 5.94 -12.35
N THR A 71 6.83 5.87 -12.15
CA THR A 71 7.80 6.80 -12.78
C THR A 71 8.84 6.03 -13.61
N ASP A 72 9.44 6.73 -14.58
CA ASP A 72 10.61 6.26 -15.31
C ASP A 72 11.91 6.37 -14.48
N ALA A 73 13.03 5.93 -15.05
CA ALA A 73 14.34 5.99 -14.40
C ALA A 73 14.82 7.43 -14.09
N GLN A 74 14.25 8.44 -14.75
CA GLN A 74 14.52 9.85 -14.53
C GLN A 74 13.59 10.46 -13.46
N GLY A 75 12.55 9.72 -13.05
CA GLY A 75 11.56 10.15 -12.08
C GLY A 75 10.38 10.92 -12.68
N HIS A 76 10.19 10.87 -13.99
CA HIS A 76 9.01 11.44 -14.63
C HIS A 76 7.83 10.48 -14.49
N PRO A 77 6.63 10.96 -14.14
CA PRO A 77 5.43 10.12 -14.10
C PRO A 77 5.13 9.54 -15.48
N VAL A 78 4.95 8.22 -15.56
CA VAL A 78 4.62 7.49 -16.80
C VAL A 78 3.34 6.68 -16.67
N LEU A 79 2.84 6.46 -15.44
CA LEU A 79 1.58 5.78 -15.17
C LEU A 79 0.69 6.62 -14.25
N GLY A 80 -0.62 6.61 -14.52
CA GLY A 80 -1.60 7.03 -13.54
C GLY A 80 -1.72 6.00 -12.42
N VAL A 81 -1.97 6.45 -11.20
CA VAL A 81 -2.20 5.61 -10.01
C VAL A 81 -3.45 6.10 -9.30
N GLU A 82 -4.39 5.19 -9.03
CA GLU A 82 -5.62 5.51 -8.31
C GLU A 82 -5.92 4.43 -7.27
N ASP A 83 -5.95 4.79 -5.99
CA ASP A 83 -6.28 3.84 -4.93
C ASP A 83 -7.79 3.54 -4.86
N PHE A 84 -8.18 2.39 -4.30
CA PHE A 84 -9.59 2.00 -4.22
C PHE A 84 -10.40 2.86 -3.24
N CYS A 85 -9.78 3.61 -2.33
CA CYS A 85 -10.48 4.60 -1.53
C CYS A 85 -11.04 5.72 -2.42
N SER A 86 -10.21 6.23 -3.34
CA SER A 86 -10.61 7.22 -4.35
C SER A 86 -11.60 6.65 -5.35
N LEU A 87 -11.33 5.47 -5.92
CA LEU A 87 -12.20 4.81 -6.91
C LEU A 87 -13.60 4.48 -6.37
N LEU A 88 -13.74 4.29 -5.07
CA LEU A 88 -15.00 4.06 -4.38
C LEU A 88 -15.63 5.34 -3.83
N ALA A 89 -15.03 6.51 -4.14
CA ALA A 89 -15.45 7.82 -3.63
C ALA A 89 -15.54 7.89 -2.09
N LEU A 90 -14.64 7.18 -1.40
CA LEU A 90 -14.52 7.20 0.05
C LEU A 90 -13.62 8.37 0.48
N ARG A 91 -13.96 9.02 1.59
CA ARG A 91 -13.07 10.00 2.22
C ARG A 91 -11.85 9.27 2.83
N PRO A 92 -10.69 9.92 2.98
CA PRO A 92 -9.51 9.30 3.60
C PRO A 92 -9.77 8.70 4.99
N ALA A 93 -10.66 9.30 5.78
CA ALA A 93 -11.07 8.78 7.09
C ALA A 93 -11.90 7.48 7.00
N GLU A 94 -12.51 7.20 5.84
CA GLU A 94 -13.35 6.04 5.56
C GLU A 94 -12.57 4.90 4.88
N LYS A 95 -11.25 4.95 4.85
CA LYS A 95 -10.40 3.98 4.14
C LYS A 95 -10.61 2.52 4.56
N TYR A 96 -11.17 2.28 5.74
CA TYR A 96 -11.53 0.96 6.25
C TYR A 96 -13.00 0.58 5.99
N ASP A 97 -13.85 1.51 5.53
CA ASP A 97 -15.29 1.32 5.37
C ASP A 97 -15.62 0.68 4.01
N THR A 98 -14.92 -0.40 3.68
CA THR A 98 -15.16 -1.18 2.47
C THR A 98 -14.82 -2.65 2.69
N THR A 99 -15.24 -3.50 1.75
CA THR A 99 -14.96 -4.92 1.77
C THR A 99 -14.17 -5.34 0.54
N TRP A 100 -13.53 -6.50 0.60
CA TRP A 100 -12.80 -7.06 -0.53
C TRP A 100 -13.69 -7.37 -1.72
N GLU A 101 -14.95 -7.76 -1.47
CA GLU A 101 -15.97 -7.99 -2.50
C GLU A 101 -16.30 -6.70 -3.25
N ARG A 102 -16.43 -5.58 -2.53
CA ARG A 102 -16.67 -4.27 -3.13
C ARG A 102 -15.48 -3.80 -3.96
N ILE A 103 -14.26 -4.03 -3.48
CA ILE A 103 -13.02 -3.78 -4.25
C ILE A 103 -12.99 -4.66 -5.50
N ALA A 104 -13.30 -5.97 -5.39
CA ALA A 104 -13.32 -6.88 -6.53
C ALA A 104 -14.39 -6.49 -7.57
N GLN A 105 -15.56 -6.05 -7.14
CA GLN A 105 -16.61 -5.54 -8.02
C GLN A 105 -16.16 -4.28 -8.76
N SER A 106 -15.56 -3.33 -8.06
CA SER A 106 -15.01 -2.10 -8.62
C SER A 106 -13.89 -2.41 -9.63
N LEU A 107 -12.95 -3.29 -9.27
CA LEU A 107 -11.87 -3.77 -10.15
C LEU A 107 -12.41 -4.27 -11.49
N ARG A 108 -13.48 -5.09 -11.47
CA ARG A 108 -14.11 -5.61 -12.69
C ARG A 108 -14.68 -4.54 -13.62
N SER A 109 -15.03 -3.39 -13.09
CA SER A 109 -15.59 -2.27 -13.86
C SER A 109 -14.51 -1.48 -14.61
N TYR A 110 -13.30 -1.42 -14.09
CA TYR A 110 -12.20 -0.64 -14.66
C TYR A 110 -11.29 -1.48 -15.58
N VAL A 111 -11.10 -2.77 -15.24
CA VAL A 111 -10.15 -3.63 -15.96
C VAL A 111 -10.76 -4.17 -17.24
N PRO A 112 -10.00 -4.18 -18.37
CA PRO A 112 -10.44 -4.78 -19.63
C PRO A 112 -10.93 -6.23 -19.44
N ALA A 113 -12.00 -6.62 -20.15
CA ALA A 113 -12.65 -7.92 -19.97
C ALA A 113 -11.67 -9.11 -20.07
N ALA A 114 -10.73 -9.03 -21.01
CA ALA A 114 -9.72 -10.07 -21.23
C ALA A 114 -8.76 -10.28 -20.06
N GLN A 115 -8.59 -9.26 -19.22
CA GLN A 115 -7.65 -9.28 -18.08
C GLN A 115 -8.34 -9.56 -16.74
N ARG A 116 -9.68 -9.52 -16.67
CA ARG A 116 -10.43 -9.59 -15.40
C ARG A 116 -10.10 -10.80 -14.55
N ALA A 117 -10.02 -11.98 -15.16
CA ALA A 117 -9.71 -13.21 -14.42
C ALA A 117 -8.32 -13.11 -13.74
N LYS A 118 -7.32 -12.66 -14.49
CA LYS A 118 -5.96 -12.50 -13.99
C LYS A 118 -5.86 -11.44 -12.87
N GLN A 119 -6.56 -10.32 -13.04
CA GLN A 119 -6.54 -9.25 -12.04
C GLN A 119 -7.29 -9.64 -10.76
N LEU A 120 -8.37 -10.43 -10.86
CA LEU A 120 -9.06 -10.99 -9.70
C LEU A 120 -8.21 -12.03 -8.97
N GLU A 121 -7.47 -12.87 -9.71
CA GLU A 121 -6.48 -13.78 -9.12
C GLU A 121 -5.40 -13.00 -8.34
N THR A 122 -4.86 -11.93 -8.94
CA THR A 122 -3.88 -11.06 -8.28
C THR A 122 -4.47 -10.40 -7.01
N LEU A 123 -5.71 -9.93 -7.07
CA LEU A 123 -6.40 -9.38 -5.90
C LEU A 123 -6.53 -10.43 -4.79
N LEU A 124 -6.91 -11.67 -5.14
CA LEU A 124 -6.99 -12.78 -4.17
C LEU A 124 -5.61 -13.07 -3.54
N GLN A 125 -4.54 -13.05 -4.32
CA GLN A 125 -3.17 -13.18 -3.79
C GLN A 125 -2.83 -12.06 -2.79
N ILE A 126 -3.24 -10.82 -3.06
CA ILE A 126 -3.08 -9.69 -2.13
C ILE A 126 -3.84 -9.95 -0.83
N VAL A 127 -5.08 -10.42 -0.90
CA VAL A 127 -5.90 -10.78 0.28
C VAL A 127 -5.20 -11.86 1.10
N VAL A 128 -4.77 -12.94 0.45
CA VAL A 128 -4.08 -14.07 1.10
C VAL A 128 -2.77 -13.61 1.75
N LEU A 129 -1.98 -12.78 1.04
CA LEU A 129 -0.74 -12.22 1.60
C LEU A 129 -1.02 -11.47 2.90
N ASN A 130 -1.97 -10.52 2.87
CA ASN A 130 -2.31 -9.71 4.04
C ASN A 130 -2.81 -10.57 5.22
N TYR A 131 -3.58 -11.62 4.93
CA TYR A 131 -4.02 -12.58 5.93
C TYR A 131 -2.86 -13.36 6.54
N VAL A 132 -1.96 -13.90 5.71
CA VAL A 132 -0.82 -14.72 6.15
C VAL A 132 0.16 -13.91 6.99
N VAL A 133 0.49 -12.69 6.54
CA VAL A 133 1.40 -11.80 7.31
C VAL A 133 0.69 -11.10 8.46
N ARG A 134 -0.63 -11.33 8.63
CA ARG A 134 -1.46 -10.72 9.68
C ARG A 134 -1.37 -9.19 9.67
N ASN A 135 -1.59 -8.61 8.50
CA ASN A 135 -1.64 -7.16 8.33
C ASN A 135 -3.04 -6.62 8.67
N ALA A 136 -3.22 -6.11 9.89
CA ALA A 136 -4.47 -5.48 10.31
C ALA A 136 -4.60 -4.01 9.84
N ASP A 137 -3.57 -3.44 9.21
CA ASP A 137 -3.61 -2.09 8.63
C ASP A 137 -3.88 -2.09 7.12
N CYS A 138 -4.35 -3.22 6.58
CA CYS A 138 -4.71 -3.29 5.17
C CYS A 138 -6.06 -2.62 4.92
N HIS A 139 -6.07 -1.60 4.07
CA HIS A 139 -7.25 -0.80 3.76
C HIS A 139 -7.30 -0.42 2.27
N SER A 140 -8.38 0.21 1.82
CA SER A 140 -8.62 0.56 0.42
C SER A 140 -7.55 1.48 -0.22
N LYS A 141 -6.75 2.18 0.56
CA LYS A 141 -5.62 2.97 0.06
C LYS A 141 -4.34 2.15 -0.19
N ASN A 142 -4.28 0.89 0.29
CA ASN A 142 -3.13 0.00 0.08
C ASN A 142 -3.31 -0.88 -1.17
N VAL A 143 -4.40 -0.71 -1.90
CA VAL A 143 -4.66 -1.38 -3.18
C VAL A 143 -5.02 -0.32 -4.21
N ALA A 144 -4.35 -0.34 -5.37
CA ALA A 144 -4.53 0.68 -6.40
C ALA A 144 -4.59 0.05 -7.79
N LEU A 145 -5.12 0.80 -8.73
CA LEU A 145 -4.95 0.58 -10.15
C LEU A 145 -3.82 1.44 -10.69
N ILE A 146 -3.10 0.91 -11.68
CA ILE A 146 -2.18 1.67 -12.52
C ILE A 146 -2.64 1.59 -13.97
N TYR A 147 -2.37 2.64 -14.72
CA TYR A 147 -2.77 2.73 -16.12
C TYR A 147 -1.87 3.71 -16.89
N GLY A 148 -1.49 3.33 -18.11
CA GLY A 148 -0.88 4.22 -19.10
C GLY A 148 -1.96 4.79 -20.04
N ASP A 149 -2.91 3.93 -20.42
CA ASP A 149 -4.09 4.27 -21.23
C ASP A 149 -5.29 3.40 -20.80
N ALA A 150 -6.44 3.59 -21.47
CA ALA A 150 -7.67 2.86 -21.14
C ALA A 150 -7.59 1.32 -21.44
N GLY A 151 -6.63 0.90 -22.26
CA GLY A 151 -6.39 -0.51 -22.60
C GLY A 151 -5.46 -1.23 -21.63
N ASP A 152 -4.74 -0.47 -20.78
CA ASP A 152 -3.72 -0.99 -19.86
C ASP A 152 -4.05 -0.65 -18.40
N VAL A 153 -5.26 -0.97 -17.97
CA VAL A 153 -5.67 -0.81 -16.57
C VAL A 153 -5.46 -2.13 -15.83
N ARG A 154 -4.65 -2.11 -14.77
CA ARG A 154 -4.33 -3.29 -13.96
C ARG A 154 -4.07 -2.92 -12.50
N LEU A 155 -4.03 -3.92 -11.62
CA LEU A 155 -3.59 -3.71 -10.24
C LEU A 155 -2.14 -3.22 -10.20
N ALA A 156 -1.89 -2.27 -9.33
CA ALA A 156 -0.55 -1.84 -8.98
C ALA A 156 0.25 -3.01 -8.35
N PRO A 157 1.59 -2.98 -8.43
CA PRO A 157 2.40 -3.84 -7.58
C PRO A 157 2.01 -3.69 -6.11
N VAL A 158 2.13 -4.74 -5.32
CA VAL A 158 1.90 -4.69 -3.86
C VAL A 158 2.79 -3.62 -3.22
N TYR A 159 2.25 -2.86 -2.30
CA TYR A 159 2.96 -1.83 -1.53
C TYR A 159 2.34 -1.67 -0.14
N ASP A 160 3.11 -1.10 0.79
CA ASP A 160 2.65 -0.76 2.16
C ASP A 160 2.09 -1.96 2.94
N VAL A 161 2.76 -3.11 2.85
CA VAL A 161 2.39 -4.32 3.59
C VAL A 161 3.29 -4.48 4.80
N VAL A 162 2.68 -4.64 5.97
CA VAL A 162 3.37 -4.84 7.25
C VAL A 162 2.74 -5.97 8.03
N THR A 163 3.49 -6.65 8.90
CA THR A 163 2.86 -7.45 9.95
C THR A 163 2.55 -6.56 11.14
N THR A 164 1.30 -6.57 11.59
CA THR A 164 0.87 -5.74 12.72
C THR A 164 0.95 -6.46 14.07
N VAL A 165 1.20 -7.78 14.07
CA VAL A 165 1.30 -8.56 15.31
C VAL A 165 2.49 -8.18 16.20
N ALA A 166 3.49 -7.53 15.62
CA ALA A 166 4.64 -7.03 16.36
C ALA A 166 4.32 -5.80 17.22
N TYR A 167 3.15 -5.16 17.01
CA TYR A 167 2.80 -3.90 17.66
C TYR A 167 1.56 -4.04 18.53
N THR A 168 1.61 -3.47 19.73
CA THR A 168 0.45 -3.37 20.61
C THR A 168 -0.49 -2.27 20.10
N GLY A 169 -1.79 -2.56 19.96
CA GLY A 169 -2.80 -1.60 19.47
C GLY A 169 -3.46 -1.97 18.14
N PHE A 170 -2.92 -2.93 17.41
CA PHE A 170 -3.53 -3.53 16.20
C PHE A 170 -4.19 -4.88 16.55
N ARG A 171 -5.12 -4.90 17.50
CA ARG A 171 -5.86 -6.11 17.89
C ARG A 171 -7.35 -5.91 17.67
#